data_2d544b0f6c09932becdc9dd12cc7850a
#
_entry.id   2d544b0f6c09932becdc9dd12cc7850a
#
_cell.length_a   1.000
_cell.length_b   1.000
_cell.length_c   1.000
_cell.angle_alpha   90.00
_cell.angle_beta   90.00
_cell.angle_gamma   90.00
#
_symmetry.space_group_name_H-M   'P 1'
#
loop_
_entity.id
_entity.type
_entity.pdbx_description
1 polymer ?
#
loop_
_entity_poly.entity_id
_entity_poly.type
_entity_poly.pdbx_seq_one_letter_code
_entity_poly.pdbx_strand_id
1 'polypeptide(L)'
;MINGKTVLAIVPARRGSKRLKLKNLRIFRGKPLFYWPLILSEKSKYIDNIVFTTDSKSMYSKAKKNFKIIDYIRPKNLAKSDSMASDVILDVLKNVSFKFNYFIYLQPTSPLRTIRDIDNSLKMIVAKKGNTLVSVTENSKKPNGMIYISKTEFFENKKSFYNKKIIFFKTPLRRSVDIDHIKDLDIAKINY
;
A
#
# COMPACT_ATOMS: atom_id res chain seq x y z
N MET A 1 7.90 -8.73 -12.54
CA MET A 1 9.27 -8.94 -11.97
C MET A 1 10.20 -7.79 -12.31
N ILE A 2 11.13 -7.49 -11.42
CA ILE A 2 12.17 -6.48 -11.61
C ILE A 2 13.55 -7.10 -11.37
N ASN A 3 14.41 -7.16 -12.43
CA ASN A 3 15.74 -7.80 -12.37
C ASN A 3 15.71 -9.19 -11.72
N GLY A 4 14.79 -10.06 -12.14
CA GLY A 4 14.60 -11.41 -11.59
C GLY A 4 14.01 -11.46 -10.17
N LYS A 5 13.60 -10.32 -9.60
CA LYS A 5 12.97 -10.26 -8.27
C LYS A 5 11.46 -10.12 -8.39
N THR A 6 10.73 -10.94 -7.63
CA THR A 6 9.26 -10.91 -7.56
C THR A 6 8.77 -9.89 -6.53
N VAL A 7 7.64 -9.23 -6.84
CA VAL A 7 7.05 -8.17 -6.03
C VAL A 7 5.56 -8.43 -5.77
N LEU A 8 5.18 -8.46 -4.49
CA LEU A 8 3.79 -8.52 -4.05
C LEU A 8 3.29 -7.12 -3.69
N ALA A 9 2.15 -6.69 -4.25
CA ALA A 9 1.43 -5.53 -3.71
C ALA A 9 0.46 -5.97 -2.61
N ILE A 10 0.54 -5.32 -1.45
CA ILE A 10 -0.39 -5.49 -0.33
C ILE A 10 -1.21 -4.21 -0.21
N VAL A 11 -2.51 -4.29 -0.46
CA VAL A 11 -3.46 -3.18 -0.39
C VAL A 11 -4.38 -3.36 0.81
N PRO A 12 -4.19 -2.61 1.92
CA PRO A 12 -5.00 -2.75 3.12
C PRO A 12 -6.23 -1.84 3.07
N ALA A 13 -7.41 -2.39 3.29
CA ALA A 13 -8.64 -1.59 3.39
C ALA A 13 -9.64 -2.20 4.38
N ARG A 14 -9.50 -1.90 5.67
CA ARG A 14 -10.52 -2.31 6.64
C ARG A 14 -11.82 -1.50 6.44
N ARG A 15 -12.97 -2.12 6.77
CA ARG A 15 -14.27 -1.46 6.71
C ARG A 15 -14.40 -0.35 7.75
N GLY A 16 -13.96 -0.63 8.97
CA GLY A 16 -14.05 0.30 10.10
C GLY A 16 -13.04 1.45 9.96
N SER A 17 -13.51 2.69 10.18
CA SER A 17 -12.66 3.87 10.28
C SER A 17 -13.27 4.84 11.28
N LYS A 18 -12.46 5.29 12.29
CA LYS A 18 -12.94 6.15 13.37
C LYS A 18 -13.10 7.61 12.95
N ARG A 19 -12.10 8.18 12.27
CA ARG A 19 -12.05 9.62 11.90
C ARG A 19 -12.93 9.97 10.70
N LEU A 20 -12.99 9.12 9.69
CA LEU A 20 -13.84 9.29 8.51
C LEU A 20 -14.62 7.99 8.27
N LYS A 21 -15.91 7.97 8.62
CA LYS A 21 -16.76 6.78 8.50
C LYS A 21 -16.71 6.22 7.08
N LEU A 22 -16.50 4.89 6.98
CA LEU A 22 -16.39 4.16 5.72
C LEU A 22 -15.34 4.74 4.75
N LYS A 23 -14.22 5.24 5.28
CA LYS A 23 -13.18 5.96 4.54
C LYS A 23 -12.80 5.29 3.21
N ASN A 24 -12.51 4.00 3.21
CA ASN A 24 -12.07 3.27 2.02
C ASN A 24 -13.15 3.14 0.93
N LEU A 25 -14.43 3.35 1.29
CA LEU A 25 -15.56 3.36 0.35
C LEU A 25 -15.90 4.77 -0.16
N ARG A 26 -15.30 5.84 0.40
CA ARG A 26 -15.52 7.21 -0.10
C ARG A 26 -15.09 7.32 -1.55
N ILE A 27 -15.92 8.02 -2.31
CA ILE A 27 -15.67 8.23 -3.73
C ILE A 27 -14.65 9.34 -3.94
N PHE A 28 -13.60 9.00 -4.67
CA PHE A 28 -12.61 9.92 -5.17
C PHE A 28 -12.54 9.74 -6.69
N ARG A 29 -12.86 10.80 -7.46
CA ARG A 29 -12.88 10.79 -8.93
C ARG A 29 -13.59 9.57 -9.53
N GLY A 30 -14.85 9.37 -9.11
CA GLY A 30 -15.75 8.35 -9.65
C GLY A 30 -15.50 6.91 -9.14
N LYS A 31 -14.50 6.68 -8.30
CA LYS A 31 -14.18 5.34 -7.77
C LYS A 31 -13.98 5.35 -6.25
N PRO A 32 -14.30 4.26 -5.53
CA PRO A 32 -13.96 4.13 -4.12
C PRO A 32 -12.45 4.25 -3.90
N LEU A 33 -12.02 4.83 -2.78
CA LEU A 33 -10.61 5.03 -2.45
C LEU A 33 -9.77 3.75 -2.56
N PHE A 34 -10.31 2.59 -2.14
CA PHE A 34 -9.58 1.34 -2.19
C PHE A 34 -9.32 0.82 -3.62
N TYR A 35 -9.99 1.35 -4.65
CA TYR A 35 -9.74 0.98 -6.05
C TYR A 35 -8.41 1.57 -6.56
N TRP A 36 -8.02 2.75 -6.10
CA TRP A 36 -6.86 3.46 -6.64
C TRP A 36 -5.55 2.68 -6.51
N PRO A 37 -5.17 2.16 -5.32
CA PRO A 37 -3.97 1.33 -5.22
C PRO A 37 -4.09 0.02 -6.02
N LEU A 38 -5.28 -0.58 -6.16
CA LEU A 38 -5.50 -1.79 -6.97
C LEU A 38 -5.26 -1.50 -8.45
N ILE A 39 -5.88 -0.44 -9.00
CA ILE A 39 -5.68 0.01 -10.38
C ILE A 39 -4.20 0.26 -10.68
N LEU A 40 -3.50 0.95 -9.78
CA LEU A 40 -2.10 1.27 -9.97
C LEU A 40 -1.21 0.02 -9.86
N SER A 41 -1.57 -0.93 -9.00
CA SER A 41 -0.85 -2.19 -8.87
C SER A 41 -0.96 -3.05 -10.12
N GLU A 42 -2.14 -3.16 -10.73
CA GLU A 42 -2.31 -3.90 -11.99
C GLU A 42 -1.59 -3.25 -13.18
N LYS A 43 -1.49 -1.91 -13.17
CA LYS A 43 -0.83 -1.16 -14.24
C LYS A 43 0.69 -1.08 -14.08
N SER A 44 1.23 -1.40 -12.93
CA SER A 44 2.69 -1.38 -12.70
C SER A 44 3.38 -2.50 -13.47
N LYS A 45 4.51 -2.16 -14.10
CA LYS A 45 5.32 -3.13 -14.86
C LYS A 45 6.06 -4.14 -13.97
N TYR A 46 6.16 -3.87 -12.67
CA TYR A 46 7.04 -4.59 -11.74
C TYR A 46 6.31 -5.33 -10.63
N ILE A 47 5.00 -5.09 -10.45
CA ILE A 47 4.18 -5.84 -9.52
C ILE A 47 3.71 -7.13 -10.19
N ASP A 48 3.97 -8.27 -9.55
CA ASP A 48 3.63 -9.59 -10.09
C ASP A 48 2.27 -10.06 -9.60
N ASN A 49 1.97 -9.83 -8.31
CA ASN A 49 0.73 -10.24 -7.69
C ASN A 49 0.20 -9.17 -6.73
N ILE A 50 -1.09 -9.24 -6.45
CA ILE A 50 -1.79 -8.29 -5.57
C ILE A 50 -2.58 -9.06 -4.52
N VAL A 51 -2.43 -8.70 -3.25
CA VAL A 51 -3.32 -9.08 -2.16
C VAL A 51 -4.11 -7.86 -1.72
N PHE A 52 -5.42 -7.97 -1.77
CA PHE A 52 -6.34 -7.02 -1.18
C PHE A 52 -6.77 -7.50 0.20
N THR A 53 -6.22 -6.93 1.27
CA THR A 53 -6.51 -7.36 2.64
C THR A 53 -7.62 -6.51 3.26
N THR A 54 -8.80 -7.11 3.48
CA THR A 54 -9.98 -6.47 4.06
C THR A 54 -10.76 -7.43 4.93
N ASP A 55 -11.46 -6.90 5.94
CA ASP A 55 -12.44 -7.60 6.79
C ASP A 55 -13.86 -7.55 6.22
N SER A 56 -14.06 -6.85 5.10
CA SER A 56 -15.37 -6.66 4.48
C SER A 56 -15.59 -7.60 3.29
N LYS A 57 -16.48 -8.57 3.44
CA LYS A 57 -16.88 -9.47 2.34
C LYS A 57 -17.33 -8.68 1.11
N SER A 58 -18.12 -7.61 1.29
CA SER A 58 -18.61 -6.77 0.18
C SER A 58 -17.48 -6.06 -0.57
N MET A 59 -16.50 -5.48 0.14
CA MET A 59 -15.33 -4.86 -0.49
C MET A 59 -14.48 -5.91 -1.20
N TYR A 60 -14.28 -7.07 -0.57
CA TYR A 60 -13.54 -8.18 -1.17
C TYR A 60 -14.18 -8.67 -2.47
N SER A 61 -15.50 -8.94 -2.47
CA SER A 61 -16.23 -9.37 -3.68
C SER A 61 -16.14 -8.33 -4.81
N LYS A 62 -16.25 -7.03 -4.47
CA LYS A 62 -16.07 -5.95 -5.45
C LYS A 62 -14.64 -5.91 -6.02
N ALA A 63 -13.63 -6.09 -5.17
CA ALA A 63 -12.25 -6.14 -5.62
C ALA A 63 -12.00 -7.36 -6.52
N LYS A 64 -12.43 -8.56 -6.10
CA LYS A 64 -12.25 -9.81 -6.86
C LYS A 64 -12.95 -9.78 -8.22
N LYS A 65 -14.11 -9.12 -8.32
CA LYS A 65 -14.83 -8.95 -9.60
C LYS A 65 -14.07 -8.05 -10.59
N ASN A 66 -13.31 -7.08 -10.12
CA ASN A 66 -12.73 -6.02 -10.95
C ASN A 66 -11.21 -6.09 -11.11
N PHE A 67 -10.51 -6.89 -10.28
CA PHE A 67 -9.05 -6.95 -10.23
C PHE A 67 -8.55 -8.38 -10.08
N LYS A 68 -7.36 -8.66 -10.64
CA LYS A 68 -6.66 -9.93 -10.46
C LYS A 68 -5.94 -9.94 -9.12
N ILE A 69 -6.61 -10.42 -8.07
CA ILE A 69 -6.06 -10.49 -6.72
C ILE A 69 -5.91 -11.94 -6.25
N ILE A 70 -4.88 -12.20 -5.45
CA ILE A 70 -4.73 -13.48 -4.72
C ILE A 70 -5.85 -13.58 -3.67
N ASP A 71 -6.42 -14.78 -3.53
CA ASP A 71 -7.45 -15.04 -2.54
C ASP A 71 -6.87 -14.95 -1.12
N TYR A 72 -7.33 -13.94 -0.39
CA TYR A 72 -6.96 -13.69 0.99
C TYR A 72 -8.04 -12.85 1.68
N ILE A 73 -8.51 -13.27 2.83
CA ILE A 73 -9.44 -12.50 3.67
C ILE A 73 -8.77 -12.23 5.01
N ARG A 74 -8.75 -10.96 5.41
CA ARG A 74 -8.15 -10.54 6.68
C ARG A 74 -8.88 -11.18 7.86
N PRO A 75 -8.17 -11.86 8.78
CA PRO A 75 -8.74 -12.34 10.03
C PRO A 75 -9.36 -11.22 10.86
N LYS A 76 -10.47 -11.49 11.54
CA LYS A 76 -11.21 -10.49 12.34
C LYS A 76 -10.36 -9.86 13.45
N ASN A 77 -9.48 -10.62 14.08
CA ASN A 77 -8.56 -10.13 15.10
C ASN A 77 -7.57 -9.08 14.57
N LEU A 78 -7.24 -9.12 13.27
CA LEU A 78 -6.37 -8.14 12.60
C LEU A 78 -7.14 -6.96 11.97
N ALA A 79 -8.45 -6.89 12.16
CA ALA A 79 -9.30 -5.80 11.64
C ALA A 79 -9.65 -4.75 12.71
N LYS A 80 -9.18 -4.92 13.94
CA LYS A 80 -9.40 -3.99 15.04
C LYS A 80 -8.73 -2.63 14.82
N SER A 81 -9.14 -1.62 15.59
CA SER A 81 -8.60 -0.26 15.44
C SER A 81 -7.14 -0.11 15.85
N ASP A 82 -6.68 -0.97 16.72
CA ASP A 82 -5.33 -1.06 17.29
C ASP A 82 -4.43 -2.08 16.58
N SER A 83 -4.97 -2.84 15.61
CA SER A 83 -4.16 -3.78 14.82
C SER A 83 -3.05 -3.05 14.08
N MET A 84 -1.83 -3.49 14.30
CA MET A 84 -0.66 -2.91 13.64
C MET A 84 -0.58 -3.33 12.17
N ALA A 85 -0.07 -2.43 11.33
CA ALA A 85 0.16 -2.75 9.91
C ALA A 85 1.15 -3.91 9.74
N SER A 86 2.15 -4.02 10.63
CA SER A 86 3.11 -5.14 10.66
C SER A 86 2.44 -6.49 10.79
N ASP A 87 1.45 -6.62 11.69
CA ASP A 87 0.78 -7.89 11.92
C ASP A 87 -0.06 -8.32 10.70
N VAL A 88 -0.74 -7.36 10.07
CA VAL A 88 -1.49 -7.59 8.83
C VAL A 88 -0.55 -8.02 7.69
N ILE A 89 0.60 -7.38 7.55
CA ILE A 89 1.59 -7.72 6.52
C ILE A 89 2.13 -9.12 6.75
N LEU A 90 2.55 -9.46 7.99
CA LEU A 90 3.08 -10.77 8.33
C LEU A 90 2.06 -11.88 8.10
N ASP A 91 0.80 -11.65 8.45
CA ASP A 91 -0.28 -12.61 8.20
C ASP A 91 -0.49 -12.83 6.70
N VAL A 92 -0.48 -11.76 5.88
CA VAL A 92 -0.51 -11.88 4.41
C VAL A 92 0.66 -12.71 3.90
N LEU A 93 1.89 -12.37 4.28
CA LEU A 93 3.10 -13.06 3.81
C LEU A 93 3.12 -14.54 4.19
N LYS A 94 2.58 -14.89 5.36
CA LYS A 94 2.46 -16.28 5.82
C LYS A 94 1.42 -17.08 5.03
N ASN A 95 0.34 -16.45 4.56
CA ASN A 95 -0.82 -17.14 3.97
C ASN A 95 -0.85 -17.09 2.44
N VAL A 96 0.10 -16.38 1.78
CA VAL A 96 0.23 -16.45 0.32
C VAL A 96 1.05 -17.67 -0.09
N SER A 97 0.60 -18.37 -1.14
CA SER A 97 1.21 -19.63 -1.60
C SER A 97 2.60 -19.48 -2.24
N PHE A 98 3.01 -18.27 -2.54
CA PHE A 98 4.26 -17.95 -3.25
C PHE A 98 5.18 -17.10 -2.38
N LYS A 99 6.49 -17.31 -2.49
CA LYS A 99 7.50 -16.44 -1.87
C LYS A 99 7.84 -15.29 -2.82
N PHE A 100 7.77 -14.07 -2.31
CA PHE A 100 8.14 -12.85 -3.01
C PHE A 100 9.46 -12.30 -2.46
N ASN A 101 10.30 -11.72 -3.32
CA ASN A 101 11.55 -11.09 -2.87
C ASN A 101 11.28 -9.77 -2.16
N TYR A 102 10.30 -9.01 -2.65
CA TYR A 102 9.87 -7.74 -2.09
C TYR A 102 8.35 -7.70 -1.99
N PHE A 103 7.84 -6.90 -1.08
CA PHE A 103 6.47 -6.46 -1.11
C PHE A 103 6.40 -4.93 -1.06
N ILE A 104 5.33 -4.38 -1.65
CA ILE A 104 4.97 -2.97 -1.61
C ILE A 104 3.62 -2.83 -0.91
N TYR A 105 3.55 -1.99 0.13
CA TYR A 105 2.34 -1.72 0.89
C TYR A 105 1.76 -0.38 0.47
N LEU A 106 0.55 -0.40 -0.09
CA LEU A 106 -0.08 0.72 -0.76
C LEU A 106 -1.40 1.08 -0.09
N GLN A 107 -1.39 2.10 0.75
CA GLN A 107 -2.58 2.55 1.48
C GLN A 107 -3.58 3.25 0.53
N PRO A 108 -4.89 2.98 0.62
CA PRO A 108 -5.94 3.67 -0.13
C PRO A 108 -6.02 5.17 0.16
N THR A 109 -5.57 5.58 1.33
CA THR A 109 -5.65 6.97 1.81
C THR A 109 -4.73 7.95 1.08
N SER A 110 -3.83 7.45 0.22
CA SER A 110 -2.95 8.28 -0.62
C SER A 110 -3.31 8.11 -2.10
N PRO A 111 -4.47 8.61 -2.58
CA PRO A 111 -4.97 8.36 -3.93
C PRO A 111 -4.22 9.13 -5.03
N LEU A 112 -3.40 10.12 -4.68
CA LEU A 112 -2.62 10.94 -5.62
C LEU A 112 -1.29 10.30 -6.03
N ARG A 113 -1.02 9.08 -5.56
CA ARG A 113 0.10 8.24 -6.01
C ARG A 113 -0.05 7.94 -7.51
N THR A 114 1.06 7.97 -8.23
CA THR A 114 1.10 7.64 -9.66
C THR A 114 1.78 6.28 -9.90
N ILE A 115 1.59 5.73 -11.10
CA ILE A 115 2.32 4.53 -11.56
C ILE A 115 3.83 4.79 -11.55
N ARG A 116 4.24 6.00 -11.96
CA ARG A 116 5.67 6.39 -11.97
C ARG A 116 6.28 6.37 -10.58
N ASP A 117 5.53 6.76 -9.55
CA ASP A 117 6.00 6.70 -8.15
C ASP A 117 6.24 5.23 -7.73
N ILE A 118 5.32 4.32 -8.06
CA ILE A 118 5.43 2.89 -7.77
C ILE A 118 6.65 2.32 -8.51
N ASP A 119 6.69 2.47 -9.82
CA ASP A 119 7.74 1.88 -10.66
C ASP A 119 9.13 2.41 -10.31
N ASN A 120 9.26 3.73 -10.09
CA ASN A 120 10.55 4.33 -9.73
C ASN A 120 11.00 3.96 -8.31
N SER A 121 10.08 3.84 -7.35
CA SER A 121 10.44 3.37 -6.00
C SER A 121 10.92 1.92 -5.99
N LEU A 122 10.29 1.04 -6.80
CA LEU A 122 10.72 -0.36 -6.97
C LEU A 122 12.09 -0.43 -7.65
N LYS A 123 12.32 0.35 -8.71
CA LYS A 123 13.64 0.45 -9.35
C LYS A 123 14.71 0.91 -8.35
N MET A 124 14.39 1.94 -7.55
CA MET A 124 15.34 2.51 -6.60
C MET A 124 15.77 1.50 -5.53
N ILE A 125 14.82 0.79 -4.91
CA ILE A 125 15.17 -0.18 -3.85
C ILE A 125 15.97 -1.35 -4.39
N VAL A 126 15.63 -1.85 -5.58
CA VAL A 126 16.35 -2.98 -6.21
C VAL A 126 17.75 -2.56 -6.64
N ALA A 127 17.91 -1.40 -7.30
CA ALA A 127 19.21 -0.89 -7.73
C ALA A 127 20.15 -0.63 -6.54
N LYS A 128 19.62 -0.09 -5.44
CA LYS A 128 20.40 0.15 -4.20
C LYS A 128 20.57 -1.10 -3.34
N LYS A 129 20.05 -2.26 -3.76
CA LYS A 129 20.03 -3.51 -2.97
C LYS A 129 19.49 -3.30 -1.55
N GLY A 130 18.55 -2.34 -1.39
CA GLY A 130 18.03 -1.89 -0.11
C GLY A 130 17.12 -2.91 0.57
N ASN A 131 17.03 -2.84 1.89
CA ASN A 131 16.11 -3.68 2.66
C ASN A 131 14.73 -3.05 2.77
N THR A 132 14.66 -1.73 2.97
CA THR A 132 13.40 -1.00 3.10
C THR A 132 13.45 0.35 2.39
N LEU A 133 12.29 0.78 1.89
CA LEU A 133 12.09 2.11 1.31
C LEU A 133 10.75 2.65 1.80
N VAL A 134 10.72 3.92 2.18
CA VAL A 134 9.48 4.65 2.49
C VAL A 134 9.40 5.93 1.69
N SER A 135 8.20 6.30 1.27
CA SER A 135 7.97 7.60 0.66
C SER A 135 7.91 8.71 1.70
N VAL A 136 8.52 9.83 1.36
CA VAL A 136 8.52 11.06 2.16
C VAL A 136 8.18 12.24 1.28
N THR A 137 7.70 13.33 1.87
CA THR A 137 7.57 14.59 1.15
C THR A 137 8.96 15.16 0.85
N GLU A 138 9.15 15.83 -0.28
CA GLU A 138 10.44 16.33 -0.77
C GLU A 138 11.24 17.15 0.26
N ASN A 139 10.55 17.88 1.13
CA ASN A 139 11.16 18.72 2.18
C ASN A 139 11.11 18.08 3.57
N SER A 140 10.87 16.77 3.69
CA SER A 140 10.72 16.09 4.96
C SER A 140 11.35 14.71 4.94
N LYS A 141 11.70 14.20 6.12
CA LYS A 141 12.03 12.78 6.34
C LYS A 141 10.88 12.02 7.00
N LYS A 142 9.71 12.67 7.23
CA LYS A 142 8.54 12.01 7.79
C LYS A 142 7.82 11.22 6.68
N PRO A 143 7.51 9.94 6.88
CA PRO A 143 6.74 9.14 5.95
C PRO A 143 5.37 9.80 5.67
N ASN A 144 4.97 9.78 4.40
CA ASN A 144 3.72 10.42 3.95
C ASN A 144 2.61 9.42 3.58
N GLY A 145 2.77 8.14 3.93
CA GLY A 145 1.74 7.13 3.69
C GLY A 145 1.64 6.57 2.28
N MET A 146 2.29 7.18 1.29
CA MET A 146 2.09 6.80 -0.11
C MET A 146 2.66 5.43 -0.45
N ILE A 147 3.93 5.16 -0.08
CA ILE A 147 4.65 3.94 -0.48
C ILE A 147 5.51 3.45 0.67
N TYR A 148 5.38 2.16 0.97
CA TYR A 148 6.30 1.42 1.83
C TYR A 148 6.72 0.16 1.09
N ILE A 149 8.02 -0.12 0.99
CA ILE A 149 8.57 -1.32 0.37
C ILE A 149 9.53 -1.98 1.34
N SER A 150 9.51 -3.30 1.38
CA SER A 150 10.54 -4.08 2.09
C SER A 150 10.91 -5.34 1.34
N LYS A 151 12.16 -5.80 1.52
CA LYS A 151 12.48 -7.21 1.30
C LYS A 151 11.63 -8.04 2.25
N THR A 152 11.02 -9.10 1.74
CA THR A 152 10.13 -9.97 2.52
C THR A 152 10.87 -10.57 3.73
N GLU A 153 11.99 -11.23 3.49
CA GLU A 153 12.83 -11.83 4.54
C GLU A 153 13.25 -10.82 5.63
N PHE A 154 13.62 -9.61 5.21
CA PHE A 154 13.99 -8.57 6.18
C PHE A 154 12.81 -8.18 7.07
N PHE A 155 11.62 -8.02 6.47
CA PHE A 155 10.43 -7.63 7.22
C PHE A 155 9.94 -8.74 8.16
N GLU A 156 10.00 -10.00 7.75
CA GLU A 156 9.67 -11.14 8.61
C GLU A 156 10.53 -11.16 9.88
N ASN A 157 11.83 -10.83 9.74
CA ASN A 157 12.76 -10.77 10.87
C ASN A 157 12.62 -9.51 11.74
N LYS A 158 12.40 -8.34 11.14
CA LYS A 158 12.43 -7.05 11.84
C LYS A 158 11.05 -6.47 12.16
N LYS A 159 9.99 -6.94 11.50
CA LYS A 159 8.59 -6.50 11.65
C LYS A 159 8.41 -4.99 11.52
N SER A 160 9.32 -4.31 10.81
CA SER A 160 9.35 -2.86 10.68
C SER A 160 9.95 -2.42 9.35
N PHE A 161 9.42 -1.32 8.81
CA PHE A 161 10.03 -0.62 7.68
C PHE A 161 11.23 0.24 8.11
N TYR A 162 11.32 0.58 9.39
CA TYR A 162 12.31 1.53 9.90
C TYR A 162 13.58 0.81 10.33
N ASN A 163 14.73 1.28 9.81
CA ASN A 163 16.06 0.79 10.16
C ASN A 163 17.11 1.85 9.82
N LYS A 164 18.37 1.64 10.26
CA LYS A 164 19.46 2.60 10.05
C LYS A 164 19.81 2.85 8.57
N LYS A 165 19.45 1.94 7.65
CA LYS A 165 19.74 2.02 6.21
C LYS A 165 18.47 2.14 5.37
N ILE A 166 17.43 2.81 5.89
CA ILE A 166 16.19 3.06 5.18
C ILE A 166 16.42 3.98 3.98
N ILE A 167 15.80 3.66 2.85
CA ILE A 167 15.82 4.49 1.65
C ILE A 167 14.60 5.41 1.67
N PHE A 168 14.82 6.71 1.48
CA PHE A 168 13.74 7.69 1.33
C PHE A 168 13.45 7.95 -0.14
N PHE A 169 12.19 7.76 -0.54
CA PHE A 169 11.68 8.10 -1.87
C PHE A 169 10.91 9.42 -1.78
N LYS A 170 11.45 10.48 -2.37
CA LYS A 170 10.87 11.82 -2.31
C LYS A 170 9.68 11.95 -3.27
N THR A 171 8.56 12.50 -2.79
CA THR A 171 7.37 12.80 -3.57
C THR A 171 6.96 14.27 -3.40
N PRO A 172 6.37 14.91 -4.42
CA PRO A 172 5.93 16.30 -4.33
C PRO A 172 4.90 16.50 -3.22
N LEU A 173 4.99 17.62 -2.50
CA LEU A 173 4.08 17.96 -1.41
C LEU A 173 2.61 17.89 -1.85
N ARG A 174 2.28 18.45 -3.01
CA ARG A 174 0.91 18.47 -3.56
C ARG A 174 0.29 17.07 -3.71
N ARG A 175 1.08 16.03 -3.91
CA ARG A 175 0.61 14.64 -4.04
C ARG A 175 0.72 13.83 -2.75
N SER A 176 1.34 14.39 -1.72
CA SER A 176 1.59 13.73 -0.43
C SER A 176 0.39 13.85 0.54
N VAL A 177 -0.83 13.85 0.00
CA VAL A 177 -2.05 13.92 0.81
C VAL A 177 -2.40 12.53 1.35
N ASP A 178 -2.56 12.41 2.66
CA ASP A 178 -3.09 11.23 3.35
C ASP A 178 -4.50 11.54 3.88
N ILE A 179 -5.50 10.86 3.36
CA ILE A 179 -6.92 11.13 3.67
C ILE A 179 -7.27 10.48 5.02
N ASP A 180 -7.39 11.31 6.04
CA ASP A 180 -7.85 10.93 7.37
C ASP A 180 -9.18 11.59 7.75
N HIS A 181 -9.45 12.77 7.24
CA HIS A 181 -10.66 13.57 7.47
C HIS A 181 -11.32 13.95 6.14
N ILE A 182 -12.54 14.48 6.21
CA ILE A 182 -13.27 14.90 5.01
C ILE A 182 -12.55 16.01 4.23
N LYS A 183 -11.95 16.96 4.94
CA LYS A 183 -11.15 18.05 4.34
C LYS A 183 -9.98 17.54 3.50
N ASP A 184 -9.36 16.44 3.90
CA ASP A 184 -8.23 15.86 3.16
C ASP A 184 -8.69 15.30 1.81
N LEU A 185 -9.93 14.79 1.74
CA LEU A 185 -10.53 14.32 0.49
C LEU A 185 -10.74 15.48 -0.48
N ASP A 186 -11.15 16.65 0.02
CA ASP A 186 -11.35 17.83 -0.83
C ASP A 186 -10.00 18.41 -1.29
N ILE A 187 -9.00 18.46 -0.41
CA ILE A 187 -7.61 18.79 -0.79
C ILE A 187 -7.09 17.85 -1.87
N ALA A 188 -7.33 16.55 -1.72
CA ALA A 188 -6.91 15.56 -2.72
C ALA A 188 -7.59 15.79 -4.09
N LYS A 189 -8.86 16.19 -4.12
CA LYS A 189 -9.58 16.53 -5.38
C LYS A 189 -8.98 17.73 -6.10
N ILE A 190 -8.56 18.76 -5.35
CA ILE A 190 -7.93 19.97 -5.89
C ILE A 190 -6.54 19.67 -6.47
N ASN A 191 -5.78 18.77 -5.84
CA ASN A 191 -4.39 18.46 -6.18
C ASN A 191 -4.22 17.35 -7.23
N TYR A 192 -5.31 16.83 -7.77
CA TYR A 192 -5.25 15.74 -8.78
C TYR A 192 -4.92 16.27 -10.18
#